data_c70093fa5169c444c5d7b1157ea01773
#
_entry.id   c70093fa5169c444c5d7b1157ea01773
#
_cell.length_a   1.000
_cell.length_b   1.000
_cell.length_c   1.000
_cell.angle_alpha   90.00
_cell.angle_beta   90.00
_cell.angle_gamma   90.00
#
_symmetry.space_group_name_H-M   'P 1'
#
loop_
_entity.id
_entity.type
_entity.pdbx_description
1 polymer ?
#
loop_
_entity_poly.entity_id
_entity_poly.type
_entity_poly.pdbx_seq_one_letter_code
_entity_poly.pdbx_strand_id
1 'polypeptide(L)'
;MATDVSRTQSWVQKTPNVCGGEACIRNTRITVHGLVHYRQLGFSDQRILEAILGLTQDDLVAAWEYHANHPKEIEEAIRLNEEA
;
A
#
# COMPACT_ATOMS: atom_id res chain seq x y z
N MET A 1 13.94 22.28 -2.54
CA MET A 1 13.33 21.36 -3.49
C MET A 1 12.22 20.60 -2.85
N ALA A 2 11.16 20.42 -3.54
CA ALA A 2 9.99 19.75 -2.99
C ALA A 2 10.05 18.23 -3.16
N THR A 3 11.25 17.69 -3.28
CA THR A 3 11.39 16.28 -3.59
C THR A 3 10.86 15.38 -2.48
N ASP A 4 11.01 15.80 -1.24
CA ASP A 4 10.57 14.95 -0.15
C ASP A 4 9.06 14.81 -0.11
N VAL A 5 8.35 15.88 -0.45
CA VAL A 5 6.89 15.84 -0.47
C VAL A 5 6.41 14.89 -1.57
N SER A 6 7.05 14.94 -2.73
CA SER A 6 6.66 14.09 -3.85
C SER A 6 7.11 12.64 -3.65
N ARG A 7 8.01 12.39 -2.75
CA ARG A 7 8.60 11.09 -2.59
C ARG A 7 7.57 10.03 -2.22
N THR A 8 6.69 10.34 -1.27
CA THR A 8 5.66 9.39 -0.88
C THR A 8 4.70 9.14 -2.03
N GLN A 9 4.38 10.16 -2.81
CA GLN A 9 3.50 10.01 -3.96
C GLN A 9 4.14 9.16 -5.04
N SER A 10 5.47 9.31 -5.23
CA SER A 10 6.18 8.48 -6.20
C SER A 10 6.25 7.04 -5.76
N TRP A 11 6.33 6.83 -4.44
CA TRP A 11 6.40 5.48 -3.89
C TRP A 11 5.08 4.75 -4.03
N VAL A 12 3.98 5.47 -3.94
CA VAL A 12 2.64 4.90 -4.10
C VAL A 12 2.05 5.46 -5.38
N GLN A 13 1.69 4.59 -6.30
CA GLN A 13 1.22 5.00 -7.62
C GLN A 13 -0.13 4.38 -7.93
N LYS A 14 -0.94 5.14 -8.66
CA LYS A 14 -2.22 4.67 -9.17
C LYS A 14 -2.13 4.65 -10.68
N THR A 15 -2.11 3.46 -11.25
CA THR A 15 -2.05 3.29 -12.70
C THR A 15 -3.35 2.64 -13.15
N PRO A 16 -4.07 3.25 -14.10
CA PRO A 16 -5.42 2.78 -14.45
C PRO A 16 -5.53 1.31 -14.80
N ASN A 17 -4.52 0.76 -15.44
CA ASN A 17 -4.56 -0.63 -15.90
C ASN A 17 -3.78 -1.57 -15.00
N VAL A 18 -3.40 -1.11 -13.82
CA VAL A 18 -2.68 -1.94 -12.86
C VAL A 18 -3.47 -1.98 -11.57
N CYS A 19 -3.75 -3.18 -11.09
CA CYS A 19 -4.51 -3.37 -9.84
C CYS A 19 -5.85 -2.63 -9.86
N GLY A 20 -6.44 -2.49 -11.04
CA GLY A 20 -7.73 -1.81 -11.14
C GLY A 20 -7.69 -0.33 -10.81
N GLY A 21 -6.51 0.30 -10.89
CA GLY A 21 -6.37 1.70 -10.55
C GLY A 21 -6.17 1.96 -9.07
N GLU A 22 -6.07 0.90 -8.27
CA GLU A 22 -5.83 1.07 -6.84
C GLU A 22 -4.40 1.52 -6.57
N ALA A 23 -4.19 2.12 -5.40
CA ALA A 23 -2.86 2.56 -5.01
C ALA A 23 -1.94 1.36 -4.80
N CYS A 24 -0.83 1.35 -5.50
CA CYS A 24 0.15 0.26 -5.47
C CYS A 24 1.52 0.80 -5.11
N ILE A 25 2.35 -0.09 -4.59
CA ILE A 25 3.71 0.25 -4.21
C ILE A 25 4.57 0.31 -5.48
N ARG A 26 5.18 1.46 -5.72
CA ARG A 26 6.11 1.68 -6.84
C ARG A 26 5.52 1.14 -8.15
N ASN A 27 6.29 0.33 -8.86
CA ASN A 27 5.85 -0.27 -10.12
C ASN A 27 5.38 -1.69 -9.95
N THR A 28 4.98 -2.06 -8.74
CA THR A 28 4.56 -3.42 -8.46
C THR A 28 3.04 -3.52 -8.50
N ARG A 29 2.54 -4.74 -8.36
CA ARG A 29 1.11 -4.98 -8.22
C ARG A 29 0.72 -5.18 -6.76
N ILE A 30 1.60 -4.78 -5.84
CA ILE A 30 1.35 -4.88 -4.41
C ILE A 30 0.54 -3.67 -4.00
N THR A 31 -0.71 -3.90 -3.62
CA THR A 31 -1.62 -2.80 -3.27
C THR A 31 -1.40 -2.35 -1.84
N VAL A 32 -1.60 -1.04 -1.62
CA VAL A 32 -1.51 -0.49 -0.27
C VAL A 32 -2.58 -1.12 0.61
N HIS A 33 -3.81 -1.25 0.10
CA HIS A 33 -4.88 -1.81 0.93
C HIS A 33 -4.59 -3.26 1.30
N GLY A 34 -3.93 -4.00 0.43
CA GLY A 34 -3.56 -5.37 0.76
C GLY A 34 -2.59 -5.43 1.92
N LEU A 35 -1.59 -4.55 1.93
CA LEU A 35 -0.63 -4.48 3.02
C LEU A 35 -1.31 -4.06 4.33
N VAL A 36 -2.18 -3.06 4.26
CA VAL A 36 -2.91 -2.61 5.45
C VAL A 36 -3.80 -3.73 5.97
N HIS A 37 -4.42 -4.48 5.08
CA HIS A 37 -5.27 -5.60 5.48
C HIS A 37 -4.48 -6.65 6.25
N TYR A 38 -3.28 -7.00 5.77
CA TYR A 38 -2.43 -7.94 6.50
C TYR A 38 -2.12 -7.42 7.90
N ARG A 39 -1.84 -6.12 8.00
CA ARG A 39 -1.55 -5.52 9.29
C ARG A 39 -2.75 -5.62 10.22
N GLN A 40 -3.94 -5.39 9.71
CA GLN A 40 -5.16 -5.48 10.49
C GLN A 40 -5.45 -6.91 10.94
N LEU A 41 -4.97 -7.89 10.18
CA LEU A 41 -5.12 -9.28 10.55
C LEU A 41 -4.11 -9.70 11.62
N GLY A 42 -3.23 -8.81 12.03
CA GLY A 42 -2.28 -9.09 13.10
C GLY A 42 -0.88 -9.42 12.63
N PHE A 43 -0.61 -9.31 11.33
CA PHE A 43 0.73 -9.57 10.82
C PHE A 43 1.66 -8.42 11.18
N SER A 44 2.83 -8.77 11.71
CA SER A 44 3.86 -7.76 11.93
C SER A 44 4.51 -7.38 10.61
N ASP A 45 5.24 -6.26 10.62
CA ASP A 45 5.97 -5.83 9.43
C ASP A 45 6.92 -6.93 8.95
N GLN A 46 7.60 -7.57 9.87
CA GLN A 46 8.54 -8.62 9.51
C GLN A 46 7.84 -9.78 8.82
N ARG A 47 6.67 -10.17 9.33
CA ARG A 47 5.91 -11.27 8.73
C ARG A 47 5.45 -10.90 7.33
N ILE A 48 5.05 -9.66 7.13
CA ILE A 48 4.64 -9.20 5.81
C ILE A 48 5.82 -9.23 4.85
N LEU A 49 6.99 -8.78 5.31
CA LEU A 49 8.19 -8.80 4.48
C LEU A 49 8.59 -10.22 4.09
N GLU A 50 8.40 -11.17 4.99
CA GLU A 50 8.71 -12.57 4.70
C GLU A 50 7.72 -13.19 3.73
N ALA A 51 6.48 -12.74 3.78
CA ALA A 51 5.43 -13.34 2.95
C ALA A 51 5.45 -12.82 1.52
N ILE A 52 5.93 -11.62 1.30
CA ILE A 52 5.87 -10.98 -0.02
C ILE A 52 7.28 -10.71 -0.51
N LEU A 53 7.67 -11.44 -1.55
CA LEU A 53 9.00 -11.28 -2.13
C LEU A 53 9.14 -9.92 -2.79
N GLY A 54 10.30 -9.31 -2.62
CA GLY A 54 10.59 -8.04 -3.25
C GLY A 54 10.11 -6.83 -2.47
N LEU A 55 9.43 -7.05 -1.36
CA LEU A 55 8.94 -5.96 -0.53
C LEU A 55 10.06 -5.53 0.44
N THR A 56 10.17 -4.23 0.67
CA THR A 56 11.18 -3.68 1.57
C THR A 56 10.51 -2.96 2.72
N GLN A 57 11.32 -2.68 3.76
CA GLN A 57 10.80 -1.92 4.91
C GLN A 57 10.32 -0.54 4.48
N ASP A 58 11.04 0.09 3.54
CA ASP A 58 10.63 1.41 3.05
C ASP A 58 9.28 1.33 2.34
N ASP A 59 9.01 0.22 1.67
CA ASP A 59 7.70 0.03 1.04
C ASP A 59 6.59 0.03 2.08
N LEU A 60 6.82 -0.63 3.21
CA LEU A 60 5.82 -0.65 4.27
C LEU A 60 5.62 0.72 4.88
N VAL A 61 6.71 1.47 5.09
CA VAL A 61 6.60 2.82 5.62
C VAL A 61 5.74 3.67 4.70
N ALA A 62 5.99 3.58 3.38
CA ALA A 62 5.20 4.35 2.43
C ALA A 62 3.74 3.94 2.46
N ALA A 63 3.46 2.65 2.60
CA ALA A 63 2.10 2.16 2.66
C ALA A 63 1.38 2.68 3.91
N TRP A 64 2.07 2.63 5.06
CA TRP A 64 1.47 3.12 6.29
C TRP A 64 1.21 4.62 6.24
N GLU A 65 2.13 5.38 5.65
CA GLU A 65 1.93 6.82 5.50
C GLU A 65 0.76 7.12 4.57
N TYR A 66 0.66 6.37 3.48
CA TYR A 66 -0.45 6.57 2.58
C TYR A 66 -1.78 6.30 3.27
N HIS A 67 -1.84 5.21 4.04
CA HIS A 67 -3.05 4.89 4.79
C HIS A 67 -3.39 5.98 5.79
N ALA A 68 -2.38 6.53 6.46
CA ALA A 68 -2.62 7.59 7.44
C ALA A 68 -3.19 8.84 6.80
N ASN A 69 -2.79 9.13 5.57
CA ASN A 69 -3.25 10.31 4.85
C ASN A 69 -4.53 10.07 4.05
N HIS A 70 -4.87 8.81 3.78
CA HIS A 70 -6.04 8.46 2.98
C HIS A 70 -6.78 7.28 3.60
N PRO A 71 -7.18 7.41 4.88
CA PRO A 71 -7.75 6.24 5.58
C PRO A 71 -9.05 5.75 4.96
N LYS A 72 -9.91 6.66 4.52
CA LYS A 72 -11.19 6.24 3.95
C LYS A 72 -11.01 5.51 2.64
N GLU A 73 -10.08 5.97 1.81
CA GLU A 73 -9.82 5.32 0.54
C GLU A 73 -9.37 3.88 0.75
N ILE A 74 -8.42 3.70 1.67
CA ILE A 74 -7.84 2.39 1.90
C ILE A 74 -8.84 1.46 2.58
N GLU A 75 -9.59 1.96 3.54
CA GLU A 75 -10.55 1.11 4.23
C GLU A 75 -11.70 0.73 3.32
N GLU A 76 -12.10 1.63 2.44
CA GLU A 76 -13.10 1.32 1.45
C GLU A 76 -12.60 0.23 0.49
N ALA A 77 -11.34 0.31 0.08
CA ALA A 77 -10.77 -0.70 -0.80
C ALA A 77 -10.72 -2.07 -0.12
N ILE A 78 -10.38 -2.10 1.16
CA ILE A 78 -10.36 -3.35 1.91
C ILE A 78 -11.77 -3.93 1.97
N ARG A 79 -12.74 -3.10 2.28
CA ARG A 79 -14.13 -3.55 2.41
C ARG A 79 -14.63 -4.13 1.09
N LEU A 80 -14.35 -3.44 -0.01
CA LEU A 80 -14.81 -3.90 -1.31
C LEU A 80 -14.16 -5.22 -1.70
N ASN A 81 -12.90 -5.40 -1.34
CA ASN A 81 -12.21 -6.64 -1.65
C ASN A 81 -12.72 -7.80 -0.82
N GLU A 82 -13.10 -7.54 0.42
CA GLU A 82 -13.65 -8.60 1.25
C GLU A 82 -15.01 -9.04 0.77
N GLU A 83 -15.79 -8.12 0.23
CA GLU A 83 -17.11 -8.44 -0.27
C GLU A 83 -17.08 -9.13 -1.62
N ALA A 84 -15.99 -8.98 -2.33
CA ALA A 84 -15.85 -9.63 -3.63
C ALA A 84 -15.53 -11.11 -3.45
#